data_8c905723e95f3e6943b5c2f8dfa3faa7
#
_entry.id   8c905723e95f3e6943b5c2f8dfa3faa7
#
_cell.length_a   1.000
_cell.length_b   1.000
_cell.length_c   1.000
_cell.angle_alpha   90.00
_cell.angle_beta   90.00
_cell.angle_gamma   90.00
#
_symmetry.space_group_name_H-M   'P 1'
#
loop_
_entity.id
_entity.type
_entity.pdbx_description
1 polymer ?
#
loop_
_entity_poly.entity_id
_entity_poly.type
_entity_poly.pdbx_seq_one_letter_code
_entity_poly.pdbx_strand_id
1 'polypeptide(L)'
;PGGVSTSQEYTKIHLKLKVPKGKMSDVTKIVNHLNKLFDECEVEVEITVKNGKIAITDYENKIEEVLKQANIHIKEENKEWI
;
A
#
# COMPACT_ATOMS: atom_id res chain seq x y z
N PRO A 1 -13.93 35.74 9.41
CA PRO A 1 -13.47 35.34 9.39
C PRO A 1 -12.77 35.17 9.14
N GLY A 2 -12.67 35.39 9.38
CA GLY A 2 -12.18 34.92 9.18
C GLY A 2 -11.65 34.61 8.82
N GLY A 3 -11.45 34.68 8.58
CA GLY A 3 -10.89 34.11 8.00
C GLY A 3 -10.54 33.35 7.82
N VAL A 4 -10.70 33.23 8.05
CA VAL A 4 -10.44 32.45 8.09
C VAL A 4 -9.91 31.52 7.86
N SER A 5 -10.03 31.18 8.10
CA SER A 5 -9.53 30.11 8.01
C SER A 5 -9.67 29.44 6.89
N THR A 6 -9.31 29.90 6.05
CA THR A 6 -9.36 29.32 4.80
C THR A 6 -8.35 28.23 4.63
N SER A 7 -7.41 28.17 5.48
CA SER A 7 -6.45 27.10 5.35
C SER A 7 -6.68 26.07 6.44
N GLN A 8 -7.68 25.27 6.19
CA GLN A 8 -7.88 24.09 7.01
C GLN A 8 -6.99 22.98 6.47
N GLU A 9 -6.30 22.33 7.37
CA GLU A 9 -5.32 21.32 6.99
C GLU A 9 -5.51 20.07 7.80
N TYR A 10 -5.26 18.94 7.18
CA TYR A 10 -5.21 17.68 7.89
C TYR A 10 -3.80 17.49 8.42
N THR A 11 -3.71 17.17 9.68
CA THR A 11 -2.42 16.88 10.33
C THR A 11 -2.21 15.39 10.56
N LYS A 12 -3.24 14.61 10.33
CA LYS A 12 -3.15 13.16 10.44
C LYS A 12 -4.15 12.54 9.47
N ILE A 13 -3.68 11.62 8.67
CA ILE A 13 -4.52 10.91 7.70
C ILE A 13 -4.24 9.43 7.79
N HIS A 14 -5.28 8.64 7.82
CA HIS A 14 -5.17 7.19 7.76
C HIS A 14 -6.05 6.69 6.61
N LEU A 15 -5.43 6.04 5.64
CA LEU A 15 -6.12 5.47 4.49
C LEU A 15 -5.75 4.00 4.36
N LYS A 16 -6.75 3.19 4.10
CA LYS A 16 -6.53 1.79 3.78
C LYS A 16 -7.07 1.59 2.38
N LEU A 17 -6.22 1.19 1.47
CA LEU A 17 -6.55 1.17 0.05
C LEU A 17 -6.72 -0.24 -0.49
N LYS A 18 -7.68 -0.40 -1.36
CA LYS A 18 -7.83 -1.59 -2.16
C LYS A 18 -7.60 -1.15 -3.60
N VAL A 19 -6.52 -1.62 -4.19
CA VAL A 19 -6.03 -1.08 -5.46
C VAL A 19 -6.36 -2.04 -6.60
N PRO A 20 -7.13 -1.60 -7.60
CA PRO A 20 -7.41 -2.45 -8.75
C PRO A 20 -6.16 -2.68 -9.59
N LYS A 21 -6.23 -3.70 -10.41
CA LYS A 21 -5.13 -4.07 -11.30
C LYS A 21 -4.70 -2.88 -12.15
N GLY A 22 -3.40 -2.65 -12.22
CA GLY A 22 -2.84 -1.60 -13.07
C GLY A 22 -2.87 -0.20 -12.50
N LYS A 23 -3.28 -0.03 -11.23
CA LYS A 23 -3.41 1.29 -10.64
C LYS A 23 -2.37 1.60 -9.56
N MET A 24 -1.36 0.74 -9.39
CA MET A 24 -0.34 0.99 -8.37
C MET A 24 0.50 2.23 -8.63
N SER A 25 0.68 2.61 -9.88
CA SER A 25 1.45 3.81 -10.17
C SER A 25 0.79 5.07 -9.60
N ASP A 26 -0.55 5.08 -9.58
CA ASP A 26 -1.27 6.19 -8.98
C ASP A 26 -1.07 6.23 -7.46
N VAL A 27 -1.05 5.07 -6.83
CA VAL A 27 -0.77 4.98 -5.39
C VAL A 27 0.62 5.49 -5.09
N THR A 28 1.60 5.13 -5.91
CA THR A 28 2.98 5.59 -5.74
C THR A 28 3.08 7.11 -5.81
N LYS A 29 2.35 7.74 -6.73
CA LYS A 29 2.34 9.20 -6.84
C LYS A 29 1.79 9.85 -5.58
N ILE A 30 0.70 9.30 -5.06
CA ILE A 30 0.08 9.81 -3.85
C ILE A 30 1.02 9.68 -2.65
N VAL A 31 1.62 8.52 -2.50
CA VAL A 31 2.56 8.26 -1.41
C VAL A 31 3.76 9.19 -1.48
N ASN A 32 4.31 9.38 -2.67
CA ASN A 32 5.45 10.28 -2.84
C ASN A 32 5.08 11.72 -2.47
N HIS A 33 3.88 12.13 -2.81
CA HIS A 33 3.41 13.46 -2.46
C HIS A 33 3.27 13.61 -0.94
N LEU A 34 2.68 12.62 -0.28
CA LEU A 34 2.49 12.65 1.16
C LEU A 34 3.82 12.59 1.92
N ASN A 35 4.79 11.85 1.39
CA ASN A 35 6.12 11.78 2.00
C ASN A 35 6.83 13.12 2.05
N LYS A 36 6.48 14.02 1.15
CA LYS A 36 7.07 15.36 1.15
C LYS A 36 6.44 16.26 2.19
N LEU A 37 5.24 15.96 2.63
CA LEU A 37 4.46 16.82 3.51
C LEU A 37 4.44 16.33 4.96
N PHE A 38 4.66 15.05 5.18
CA PHE A 38 4.59 14.45 6.51
C PHE A 38 5.91 13.79 6.87
N ASP A 39 6.27 13.88 8.12
CA ASP A 39 7.49 13.27 8.64
C ASP A 39 7.39 11.76 8.74
N GLU A 40 6.19 11.26 9.00
CA GLU A 40 5.96 9.84 9.11
C GLU A 40 4.91 9.41 8.10
N CYS A 41 5.20 8.38 7.35
CA CYS A 41 4.27 7.86 6.36
C CYS A 41 4.36 6.34 6.31
N GLU A 42 3.25 5.68 6.62
CA GLU A 42 3.13 4.24 6.50
C GLU A 42 2.04 3.94 5.50
N VAL A 43 2.24 2.93 4.70
CA VAL A 43 1.31 2.58 3.64
C VAL A 43 0.77 1.19 3.85
N GLU A 44 -0.54 1.06 3.87
CA GLU A 44 -1.20 -0.24 3.88
C GLU A 44 -1.99 -0.39 2.59
N VAL A 45 -1.75 -1.48 1.89
CA VAL A 45 -2.53 -1.81 0.70
C VAL A 45 -2.98 -3.25 0.80
N GLU A 46 -4.07 -3.55 0.15
CA GLU A 46 -4.64 -4.87 0.13
C GLU A 46 -4.57 -5.41 -1.29
N ILE A 47 -3.99 -6.59 -1.44
CA ILE A 47 -3.84 -7.23 -2.73
C ILE A 47 -4.62 -8.53 -2.73
N THR A 48 -5.52 -8.68 -3.67
CA THR A 48 -6.30 -9.90 -3.84
C THR A 48 -6.20 -10.34 -5.29
N VAL A 49 -5.77 -11.58 -5.50
CA VAL A 49 -5.67 -12.13 -6.84
C VAL A 49 -6.46 -13.42 -6.93
N LYS A 50 -7.12 -13.65 -8.04
CA LYS A 50 -7.89 -14.85 -8.30
C LYS A 50 -7.91 -15.19 -9.78
N ASN A 51 -8.36 -16.39 -10.08
CA ASN A 51 -8.50 -16.86 -11.46
C ASN A 51 -7.16 -16.95 -12.18
N GLY A 52 -6.17 -17.40 -11.43
CA GLY A 52 -4.84 -17.65 -11.95
C GLY A 52 -4.13 -18.58 -10.99
N LYS A 53 -2.83 -18.73 -11.19
CA LYS A 53 -2.06 -19.61 -10.31
C LYS A 53 -0.60 -19.18 -10.28
N ILE A 54 0.07 -19.52 -9.21
CA ILE A 54 1.49 -19.28 -9.04
C ILE A 54 2.08 -20.47 -8.29
N ALA A 55 3.25 -20.92 -8.69
CA ALA A 55 3.92 -22.00 -7.98
C ALA A 55 4.30 -21.54 -6.57
N ILE A 56 4.26 -22.44 -5.61
CA ILE A 56 4.59 -22.11 -4.22
C ILE A 56 6.01 -21.55 -4.12
N THR A 57 6.96 -22.15 -4.81
CA THR A 57 8.34 -21.67 -4.80
C THR A 57 8.48 -20.27 -5.38
N ASP A 58 7.72 -19.97 -6.43
CA ASP A 58 7.73 -18.64 -7.01
C ASP A 58 7.13 -17.61 -6.07
N TYR A 59 6.06 -17.98 -5.39
CA TYR A 59 5.44 -17.09 -4.42
C TYR A 59 6.43 -16.77 -3.29
N GLU A 60 7.08 -17.79 -2.76
CA GLU A 60 8.05 -17.59 -1.70
C GLU A 60 9.22 -16.73 -2.14
N ASN A 61 9.75 -16.99 -3.32
CA ASN A 61 10.96 -16.31 -3.79
C ASN A 61 10.70 -14.92 -4.36
N LYS A 62 9.59 -14.74 -5.05
CA LYS A 62 9.31 -13.49 -5.77
C LYS A 62 8.38 -12.55 -5.00
N ILE A 63 7.63 -13.06 -4.05
CA ILE A 63 6.69 -12.25 -3.30
C ILE A 63 7.15 -12.10 -1.85
N GLU A 64 7.16 -13.20 -1.11
CA GLU A 64 7.47 -13.15 0.33
C GLU A 64 8.90 -12.70 0.59
N GLU A 65 9.84 -13.24 -0.15
CA GLU A 65 11.25 -12.87 0.04
C GLU A 65 11.52 -11.41 -0.34
N VAL A 66 10.90 -10.95 -1.41
CA VAL A 66 11.05 -9.56 -1.85
C VAL A 66 10.51 -8.59 -0.79
N LEU A 67 9.35 -8.92 -0.22
CA LEU A 67 8.76 -8.09 0.84
C LEU A 67 9.65 -8.09 2.07
N LYS A 68 10.18 -9.24 2.44
CA LYS A 68 11.07 -9.36 3.59
C LYS A 68 12.34 -8.53 3.39
N GLN A 69 12.95 -8.60 2.22
CA GLN A 69 14.15 -7.83 1.91
C GLN A 69 13.89 -6.32 1.91
N ALA A 70 12.69 -5.93 1.58
CA ALA A 70 12.29 -4.53 1.58
C ALA A 70 11.80 -4.05 2.94
N ASN A 71 11.83 -4.91 3.96
CA ASN A 71 11.31 -4.61 5.29
C ASN A 71 9.82 -4.28 5.29
N ILE A 72 9.08 -4.93 4.41
CA ILE A 72 7.64 -4.77 4.35
C ILE A 72 7.00 -5.96 5.06
N HIS A 73 6.25 -5.67 6.11
CA HIS A 73 5.62 -6.72 6.91
C HIS A 73 4.26 -7.09 6.33
N ILE A 74 4.02 -8.39 6.25
CA ILE A 74 2.72 -8.90 5.83
C ILE A 74 1.84 -8.97 7.08
N LYS A 75 0.79 -8.18 7.12
CA LYS A 75 -0.11 -8.15 8.27
C LYS A 75 -1.14 -9.26 8.22
N GLU A 76 -1.54 -9.65 7.03
CA GLU A 76 -2.53 -10.68 6.83
C GLU A 76 -2.23 -11.38 5.52
N GLU A 77 -2.22 -12.70 5.55
CA GLU A 77 -1.88 -13.48 4.38
C GLU A 77 -2.77 -14.72 4.33
N ASN A 78 -3.56 -14.82 3.28
CA ASN A 78 -4.41 -15.98 3.06
C ASN A 78 -4.07 -16.57 1.71
N LYS A 79 -3.70 -17.84 1.71
CA LYS A 79 -3.30 -18.55 0.51
C LYS A 79 -4.14 -19.82 0.37
N GLU A 80 -4.64 -20.04 -0.83
CA GLU A 80 -5.37 -21.25 -1.13
C GLU A 80 -4.66 -21.99 -2.24
N TRP A 81 -4.59 -23.31 -2.12
CA TRP A 81 -4.01 -24.11 -3.16
C TRP A 81 -4.98 -25.24 -3.51
N ILE A 82 -4.85 -25.73 -4.70
CA ILE A 82 -5.74 -26.75 -5.25
C ILE A 82 -5.20 -28.12 -4.94
#